data_b4b0988d2a2ad2176c9eeaf1cb4a6f04
#
_entry.id   b4b0988d2a2ad2176c9eeaf1cb4a6f04
#
_cell.length_a   1.000
_cell.length_b   1.000
_cell.length_c   1.000
_cell.angle_alpha   90.00
_cell.angle_beta   90.00
_cell.angle_gamma   90.00
#
_symmetry.space_group_name_H-M   'P 1'
#
loop_
_entity.id
_entity.type
_entity.pdbx_description
1 polymer ?
#
loop_
_entity_poly.entity_id
_entity_poly.type
_entity_poly.pdbx_seq_one_letter_code
_entity_poly.pdbx_strand_id
1 'polypeptide(L)'
;EDLFFQATQQENQISFKATLTSGEAFTQTYTLRPDSYELDYDIQMTGFDQVLNRDAQSVKLNWVTYADKLEKNTTYERNYTSVYFKAVDETPSYCSCTSDGEEDADDLPVKWVSHSYQFFNTSLIAEEGSFVSGKMQTKVLEEEDEDLKFLRSELNIPFKRGASETFAMKMYLGPNEFNRLQAAGPDLAEIIPYGRSIFGTINRWIIRPTFNFLSQFVGSMGVVILILTLVVKLVLYPLTYKMLYSQSKMGALKPRLAGLKEKHGDDAQAVQMETMKLYREFGVSPLGGCMPVVIQMPIWFALYRFFPASIEFRLASFLWSTDLSSYDVAFYLPFEIP
;
A
#
# COMPACT_ATOMS: atom_id res chain seq x y z
N GLU A 1 -11.22 -26.62 -26.73
CA GLU A 1 -11.93 -25.97 -27.85
C GLU A 1 -11.70 -24.45 -27.71
N ASP A 2 -11.27 -23.78 -28.76
CA ASP A 2 -11.07 -22.31 -28.73
C ASP A 2 -12.44 -21.63 -28.74
N LEU A 3 -12.66 -20.68 -27.82
CA LEU A 3 -13.90 -19.94 -27.72
C LEU A 3 -13.85 -18.70 -28.63
N PHE A 4 -14.79 -18.60 -29.58
CA PHE A 4 -14.93 -17.43 -30.41
C PHE A 4 -16.05 -16.53 -29.87
N PHE A 5 -15.70 -15.33 -29.47
CA PHE A 5 -16.64 -14.39 -28.85
C PHE A 5 -17.28 -13.48 -29.89
N GLN A 6 -18.60 -13.34 -29.78
CA GLN A 6 -19.37 -12.29 -30.48
C GLN A 6 -19.61 -11.15 -29.51
N ALA A 7 -19.18 -9.93 -29.89
CA ALA A 7 -19.38 -8.74 -29.10
C ALA A 7 -20.73 -8.10 -29.42
N THR A 8 -21.47 -7.70 -28.40
CA THR A 8 -22.69 -6.89 -28.50
C THR A 8 -22.52 -5.69 -27.58
N GLN A 9 -22.66 -4.48 -28.13
CA GLN A 9 -22.51 -3.22 -27.39
C GLN A 9 -23.85 -2.54 -27.26
N GLN A 10 -24.14 -2.05 -26.05
CA GLN A 10 -25.23 -1.13 -25.72
C GLN A 10 -24.60 0.09 -25.03
N GLU A 11 -25.36 1.14 -24.77
CA GLU A 11 -24.87 2.45 -24.29
C GLU A 11 -23.76 2.37 -23.22
N ASN A 12 -24.02 1.69 -22.11
CA ASN A 12 -23.04 1.55 -20.99
C ASN A 12 -22.54 0.13 -20.79
N GLN A 13 -22.92 -0.80 -21.69
CA GLN A 13 -22.66 -2.22 -21.52
C GLN A 13 -22.04 -2.82 -22.76
N ILE A 14 -21.08 -3.71 -22.57
CA ILE A 14 -20.55 -4.57 -23.61
C ILE A 14 -20.61 -6.04 -23.14
N SER A 15 -21.14 -6.91 -23.98
CA SER A 15 -21.21 -8.35 -23.73
C SER A 15 -20.44 -9.12 -24.78
N PHE A 16 -19.64 -10.08 -24.34
CA PHE A 16 -18.91 -11.01 -25.17
C PHE A 16 -19.49 -12.40 -24.95
N LYS A 17 -20.15 -12.95 -25.97
CA LYS A 17 -20.79 -14.27 -25.91
C LYS A 17 -20.08 -15.27 -26.82
N ALA A 18 -19.65 -16.38 -26.22
CA ALA A 18 -19.19 -17.56 -26.98
C ALA A 18 -20.26 -18.65 -26.86
N THR A 19 -20.63 -19.25 -27.97
CA THR A 19 -21.58 -20.39 -28.01
C THR A 19 -20.86 -21.60 -28.55
N LEU A 20 -20.91 -22.71 -27.81
CA LEU A 20 -20.35 -23.98 -28.23
C LEU A 20 -21.23 -24.63 -29.29
N THR A 21 -20.67 -25.58 -30.04
CA THR A 21 -21.38 -26.31 -31.10
C THR A 21 -22.60 -27.12 -30.59
N SER A 22 -22.57 -27.48 -29.31
CA SER A 22 -23.65 -28.21 -28.61
C SER A 22 -24.74 -27.30 -28.02
N GLY A 23 -24.54 -25.97 -28.06
CA GLY A 23 -25.59 -24.99 -27.70
C GLY A 23 -25.36 -24.28 -26.36
N GLU A 24 -24.36 -24.67 -25.57
CA GLU A 24 -23.96 -23.98 -24.32
C GLU A 24 -23.39 -22.62 -24.64
N ALA A 25 -23.59 -21.66 -23.70
CA ALA A 25 -23.13 -20.29 -23.88
C ALA A 25 -22.36 -19.80 -22.67
N PHE A 26 -21.20 -19.22 -22.96
CA PHE A 26 -20.39 -18.48 -22.00
C PHE A 26 -20.46 -17.00 -22.36
N THR A 27 -20.91 -16.17 -21.41
CA THR A 27 -21.08 -14.74 -21.64
C THR A 27 -20.32 -13.96 -20.57
N GLN A 28 -19.52 -13.00 -21.01
CA GLN A 28 -18.91 -11.99 -20.15
C GLN A 28 -19.56 -10.65 -20.43
N THR A 29 -20.06 -10.00 -19.39
CA THR A 29 -20.74 -8.71 -19.51
C THR A 29 -20.05 -7.68 -18.65
N TYR A 30 -19.71 -6.56 -19.24
CA TYR A 30 -19.12 -5.41 -18.55
C TYR A 30 -20.09 -4.24 -18.63
N THR A 31 -20.46 -3.67 -17.47
CA THR A 31 -21.38 -2.53 -17.41
C THR A 31 -20.68 -1.38 -16.69
N LEU A 32 -20.50 -0.27 -17.40
CA LEU A 32 -19.88 0.94 -16.86
C LEU A 32 -20.84 1.65 -15.90
N ARG A 33 -20.35 2.03 -14.74
CA ARG A 33 -21.03 2.93 -13.80
C ARG A 33 -20.63 4.37 -14.11
N PRO A 34 -21.57 5.26 -14.45
CA PRO A 34 -21.25 6.67 -14.72
C PRO A 34 -20.53 7.33 -13.55
N ASP A 35 -19.58 8.20 -13.84
CA ASP A 35 -18.80 8.97 -12.86
C ASP A 35 -18.10 8.13 -11.78
N SER A 36 -17.77 6.89 -12.10
CA SER A 36 -17.14 5.94 -11.18
C SER A 36 -15.92 5.28 -11.81
N TYR A 37 -14.98 4.84 -10.98
CA TYR A 37 -13.88 3.93 -11.33
C TYR A 37 -14.28 2.46 -11.22
N GLU A 38 -15.57 2.19 -11.02
CA GLU A 38 -16.12 0.85 -10.90
C GLU A 38 -16.91 0.47 -12.14
N LEU A 39 -16.83 -0.80 -12.50
CA LEU A 39 -17.71 -1.42 -13.47
C LEU A 39 -18.22 -2.77 -12.94
N ASP A 40 -19.43 -3.15 -13.33
CA ASP A 40 -19.95 -4.48 -13.05
C ASP A 40 -19.37 -5.44 -14.09
N TYR A 41 -18.91 -6.60 -13.62
CA TYR A 41 -18.38 -7.67 -14.46
C TYR A 41 -19.03 -8.98 -14.11
N ASP A 42 -19.91 -9.44 -15.00
CA ASP A 42 -20.67 -10.67 -14.84
C ASP A 42 -20.15 -11.75 -15.76
N ILE A 43 -19.97 -12.95 -15.21
CA ILE A 43 -19.72 -14.17 -15.97
C ILE A 43 -20.97 -15.03 -15.88
N GLN A 44 -21.62 -15.27 -17.03
CA GLN A 44 -22.78 -16.15 -17.14
C GLN A 44 -22.44 -17.42 -17.91
N MET A 45 -22.79 -18.56 -17.33
CA MET A 45 -22.62 -19.89 -17.92
C MET A 45 -24.01 -20.52 -18.08
N THR A 46 -24.39 -20.86 -19.32
CA THR A 46 -25.67 -21.47 -19.63
C THR A 46 -25.46 -22.85 -20.28
N GLY A 47 -26.10 -23.90 -19.75
CA GLY A 47 -25.98 -25.26 -20.23
C GLY A 47 -24.72 -26.01 -19.83
N PHE A 48 -23.81 -25.38 -19.07
CA PHE A 48 -22.50 -25.96 -18.71
C PHE A 48 -22.61 -27.13 -17.72
N ASP A 49 -23.75 -27.32 -17.06
CA ASP A 49 -24.04 -28.47 -16.21
C ASP A 49 -23.96 -29.82 -16.94
N GLN A 50 -24.15 -29.81 -18.26
CA GLN A 50 -24.11 -31.00 -19.11
C GLN A 50 -22.70 -31.29 -19.70
N VAL A 51 -21.88 -30.28 -19.84
CA VAL A 51 -20.56 -30.34 -20.52
C VAL A 51 -19.42 -30.47 -19.53
N LEU A 52 -19.50 -29.78 -18.41
CA LEU A 52 -18.46 -29.85 -17.39
C LEU A 52 -18.47 -31.20 -16.68
N ASN A 53 -17.25 -31.66 -16.34
CA ASN A 53 -17.06 -32.90 -15.61
C ASN A 53 -17.95 -32.94 -14.36
N ARG A 54 -18.55 -34.13 -14.03
CA ARG A 54 -19.50 -34.27 -12.94
C ARG A 54 -18.96 -33.84 -11.58
N ASP A 55 -17.67 -33.90 -11.40
CA ASP A 55 -16.99 -33.51 -10.15
C ASP A 55 -16.55 -32.03 -10.11
N ALA A 56 -16.75 -31.29 -11.20
CA ALA A 56 -16.38 -29.88 -11.27
C ALA A 56 -17.31 -29.05 -10.36
N GLN A 57 -16.74 -28.44 -9.33
CA GLN A 57 -17.42 -27.54 -8.40
C GLN A 57 -17.06 -26.08 -8.61
N SER A 58 -16.10 -25.82 -9.49
CA SER A 58 -15.65 -24.47 -9.81
C SER A 58 -15.08 -24.37 -11.23
N VAL A 59 -15.05 -23.15 -11.74
CA VAL A 59 -14.41 -22.79 -13.00
C VAL A 59 -13.25 -21.85 -12.71
N LYS A 60 -12.09 -22.11 -13.33
CA LYS A 60 -10.89 -21.33 -13.11
C LYS A 60 -10.90 -20.04 -13.95
N LEU A 61 -10.78 -18.90 -13.28
CA LEU A 61 -10.48 -17.60 -13.86
C LEU A 61 -8.98 -17.33 -13.67
N ASN A 62 -8.24 -17.21 -14.78
CA ASN A 62 -6.83 -16.86 -14.77
C ASN A 62 -6.67 -15.41 -15.23
N TRP A 63 -6.26 -14.53 -14.31
CA TRP A 63 -6.06 -13.14 -14.58
C TRP A 63 -4.58 -12.80 -14.52
N VAL A 64 -4.05 -12.28 -15.63
CA VAL A 64 -2.63 -11.94 -15.80
C VAL A 64 -2.50 -10.46 -16.15
N THR A 65 -1.52 -9.82 -15.56
CA THR A 65 -1.15 -8.43 -15.82
C THR A 65 0.37 -8.34 -15.93
N TYR A 66 0.86 -7.75 -16.99
CA TYR A 66 2.21 -7.23 -17.08
C TYR A 66 2.16 -5.77 -16.62
N ALA A 67 2.87 -5.49 -15.56
CA ALA A 67 2.81 -4.19 -14.90
C ALA A 67 3.78 -3.22 -15.57
N ASP A 68 3.26 -2.26 -16.33
CA ASP A 68 4.04 -1.20 -16.99
C ASP A 68 4.80 -0.31 -16.01
N LYS A 69 5.84 0.36 -16.49
CA LYS A 69 6.57 1.41 -15.79
C LYS A 69 5.84 2.73 -15.95
N LEU A 70 5.08 3.14 -14.94
CA LEU A 70 4.25 4.33 -14.98
C LEU A 70 4.90 5.55 -14.31
N GLU A 71 5.85 5.31 -13.38
CA GLU A 71 6.42 6.35 -12.54
C GLU A 71 7.90 6.61 -12.88
N LYS A 72 8.35 7.83 -12.64
CA LYS A 72 9.74 8.26 -12.90
C LYS A 72 10.76 7.45 -12.09
N ASN A 73 10.40 7.02 -10.88
CA ASN A 73 11.23 6.16 -10.05
C ASN A 73 10.75 4.70 -10.12
N THR A 74 11.21 3.98 -11.11
CA THR A 74 10.84 2.59 -11.38
C THR A 74 11.21 1.64 -10.25
N THR A 75 12.33 1.86 -9.55
CA THR A 75 12.73 1.06 -8.39
C THR A 75 11.75 1.21 -7.23
N TYR A 76 11.30 2.44 -7.01
CA TYR A 76 10.32 2.73 -5.97
C TYR A 76 8.95 2.15 -6.32
N GLU A 77 8.49 2.39 -7.55
CA GLU A 77 7.25 1.83 -8.09
C GLU A 77 7.23 0.29 -8.00
N ARG A 78 8.35 -0.36 -8.37
CA ARG A 78 8.52 -1.81 -8.26
C ARG A 78 8.27 -2.32 -6.83
N ASN A 79 8.76 -1.60 -5.81
CA ASN A 79 8.60 -1.96 -4.41
C ASN A 79 7.18 -1.76 -3.87
N TYR A 80 6.33 -1.04 -4.59
CA TYR A 80 4.93 -0.82 -4.25
C TYR A 80 3.95 -1.62 -5.12
N THR A 81 4.45 -2.29 -6.17
CA THR A 81 3.64 -3.08 -7.10
C THR A 81 3.58 -4.53 -6.62
N SER A 82 2.37 -5.05 -6.37
CA SER A 82 2.15 -6.43 -5.96
C SER A 82 0.69 -6.87 -6.15
N VAL A 83 0.46 -8.17 -5.99
CA VAL A 83 -0.89 -8.74 -5.88
C VAL A 83 -1.30 -8.73 -4.42
N TYR A 84 -2.41 -8.06 -4.12
CA TYR A 84 -3.10 -8.06 -2.83
C TYR A 84 -4.35 -8.91 -2.91
N PHE A 85 -4.75 -9.52 -1.81
CA PHE A 85 -5.98 -10.30 -1.75
C PHE A 85 -6.56 -10.32 -0.34
N LYS A 86 -7.84 -10.61 -0.25
CA LYS A 86 -8.56 -10.78 1.01
C LYS A 86 -9.32 -12.10 1.00
N ALA A 87 -8.92 -13.04 1.86
CA ALA A 87 -9.75 -14.17 2.21
C ALA A 87 -10.91 -13.72 3.11
N VAL A 88 -12.04 -14.41 3.03
CA VAL A 88 -13.21 -14.12 3.87
C VAL A 88 -12.81 -14.33 5.33
N ASP A 89 -13.23 -13.42 6.20
CA ASP A 89 -12.94 -13.40 7.65
C ASP A 89 -11.48 -13.21 8.06
N GLU A 90 -10.57 -13.03 7.08
CA GLU A 90 -9.15 -12.75 7.33
C GLU A 90 -8.81 -11.29 7.04
N THR A 91 -7.65 -10.82 7.52
CA THR A 91 -7.11 -9.52 7.13
C THR A 91 -6.48 -9.61 5.73
N PRO A 92 -6.50 -8.51 4.94
CA PRO A 92 -5.84 -8.52 3.64
C PRO A 92 -4.37 -8.91 3.69
N SER A 93 -3.95 -9.73 2.74
CA SER A 93 -2.56 -10.17 2.54
C SER A 93 -2.07 -9.76 1.16
N TYR A 94 -0.79 -10.02 0.87
CA TYR A 94 -0.17 -9.68 -0.41
C TYR A 94 1.04 -10.57 -0.67
N CYS A 95 1.34 -10.78 -1.96
CA CYS A 95 2.60 -11.36 -2.40
C CYS A 95 3.78 -10.45 -2.09
N SER A 96 5.01 -10.97 -2.17
CA SER A 96 6.19 -10.14 -1.95
C SER A 96 6.23 -8.92 -2.87
N CYS A 97 6.54 -7.75 -2.29
CA CYS A 97 6.72 -6.50 -3.05
C CYS A 97 8.16 -6.32 -3.57
N THR A 98 9.15 -7.06 -3.06
CA THR A 98 10.57 -6.85 -3.38
C THR A 98 11.25 -8.03 -4.06
N SER A 99 10.58 -9.17 -4.09
CA SER A 99 11.07 -10.42 -4.68
C SER A 99 9.94 -11.18 -5.34
N ASP A 100 10.25 -12.24 -6.04
CA ASP A 100 9.26 -13.20 -6.48
C ASP A 100 8.50 -13.74 -5.28
N GLY A 101 7.20 -13.91 -5.43
CA GLY A 101 6.33 -14.39 -4.37
C GLY A 101 5.12 -15.12 -4.93
N GLU A 102 4.74 -16.16 -4.24
CA GLU A 102 3.52 -16.92 -4.51
C GLU A 102 2.78 -17.11 -3.19
N GLU A 103 1.50 -16.81 -3.20
CA GLU A 103 0.61 -16.94 -2.05
C GLU A 103 -0.60 -17.77 -2.46
N ASP A 104 -0.95 -18.74 -1.64
CA ASP A 104 -2.16 -19.54 -1.76
C ASP A 104 -3.12 -19.13 -0.64
N ALA A 105 -4.37 -18.98 -0.94
CA ALA A 105 -5.38 -18.69 0.08
C ALA A 105 -5.72 -19.93 0.94
N ASP A 106 -4.92 -21.03 0.87
CA ASP A 106 -5.05 -22.25 1.68
C ASP A 106 -6.50 -22.82 1.68
N ASP A 107 -7.12 -22.86 0.50
CA ASP A 107 -8.52 -23.26 0.29
C ASP A 107 -9.56 -22.35 0.99
N LEU A 108 -9.15 -21.19 1.52
CA LEU A 108 -10.09 -20.21 2.05
C LEU A 108 -10.80 -19.44 0.91
N PRO A 109 -12.09 -19.16 1.10
CA PRO A 109 -12.83 -18.34 0.14
C PRO A 109 -12.22 -16.94 0.04
N VAL A 110 -12.02 -16.45 -1.20
CA VAL A 110 -11.41 -15.13 -1.45
C VAL A 110 -12.52 -14.13 -1.81
N LYS A 111 -12.55 -12.99 -1.13
CA LYS A 111 -13.53 -11.92 -1.36
C LYS A 111 -13.13 -11.00 -2.50
N TRP A 112 -11.86 -10.63 -2.57
CA TRP A 112 -11.30 -9.81 -3.65
C TRP A 112 -9.82 -10.06 -3.85
N VAL A 113 -9.37 -9.78 -5.07
CA VAL A 113 -7.95 -9.73 -5.47
C VAL A 113 -7.67 -8.42 -6.18
N SER A 114 -6.52 -7.82 -5.95
CA SER A 114 -6.08 -6.57 -6.53
C SER A 114 -4.67 -6.68 -7.09
N HIS A 115 -4.50 -6.34 -8.36
CA HIS A 115 -3.21 -6.05 -8.98
C HIS A 115 -2.93 -4.56 -8.75
N SER A 116 -2.11 -4.26 -7.74
CA SER A 116 -1.86 -2.90 -7.30
C SER A 116 -0.48 -2.42 -7.70
N TYR A 117 -0.43 -1.23 -8.28
CA TYR A 117 0.73 -0.40 -8.52
C TYR A 117 0.90 0.61 -7.37
N GLN A 118 1.91 1.48 -7.46
CA GLN A 118 2.13 2.51 -6.45
C GLN A 118 0.90 3.41 -6.24
N PHE A 119 0.31 3.91 -7.32
CA PHE A 119 -0.78 4.90 -7.27
C PHE A 119 -2.09 4.44 -7.88
N PHE A 120 -2.12 3.32 -8.57
CA PHE A 120 -3.30 2.78 -9.24
C PHE A 120 -3.47 1.30 -8.94
N ASN A 121 -4.66 0.81 -9.10
CA ASN A 121 -4.92 -0.61 -9.02
C ASN A 121 -6.03 -1.04 -9.95
N THR A 122 -6.04 -2.34 -10.26
CA THR A 122 -7.17 -3.05 -10.81
C THR A 122 -7.56 -4.13 -9.82
N SER A 123 -8.82 -4.13 -9.36
CA SER A 123 -9.30 -5.09 -8.37
C SER A 123 -10.53 -5.83 -8.88
N LEU A 124 -10.59 -7.13 -8.65
CA LEU A 124 -11.77 -7.96 -8.84
C LEU A 124 -12.38 -8.29 -7.47
N ILE A 125 -13.64 -7.94 -7.28
CA ILE A 125 -14.38 -8.07 -6.03
C ILE A 125 -15.61 -8.91 -6.30
N ALA A 126 -15.77 -10.05 -5.63
CA ALA A 126 -17.01 -10.83 -5.71
C ALA A 126 -18.14 -10.05 -5.03
N GLU A 127 -19.23 -9.73 -5.75
CA GLU A 127 -20.37 -9.02 -5.18
C GLU A 127 -21.18 -9.95 -4.28
N GLU A 128 -21.67 -11.06 -4.83
CA GLU A 128 -22.39 -12.08 -4.09
C GLU A 128 -21.48 -13.27 -3.80
N GLY A 129 -21.30 -13.58 -2.52
CA GLY A 129 -20.43 -14.68 -2.09
C GLY A 129 -18.93 -14.35 -2.21
N SER A 130 -18.17 -15.31 -2.71
CA SER A 130 -16.70 -15.27 -2.80
C SER A 130 -16.21 -16.22 -3.89
N PHE A 131 -14.99 -16.05 -4.34
CA PHE A 131 -14.26 -17.11 -5.05
C PHE A 131 -14.02 -18.28 -4.08
N VAL A 132 -14.06 -19.51 -4.58
CA VAL A 132 -13.88 -20.72 -3.75
C VAL A 132 -12.50 -20.77 -3.14
N SER A 133 -11.48 -20.43 -3.93
CA SER A 133 -10.06 -20.33 -3.54
C SER A 133 -9.33 -19.47 -4.53
N GLY A 134 -8.06 -19.13 -4.24
CA GLY A 134 -7.23 -18.34 -5.12
C GLY A 134 -5.76 -18.56 -4.90
N LYS A 135 -4.98 -18.53 -6.00
CA LYS A 135 -3.51 -18.50 -5.99
C LYS A 135 -3.03 -17.21 -6.62
N MET A 136 -2.17 -16.50 -5.93
CA MET A 136 -1.61 -15.23 -6.35
C MET A 136 -0.11 -15.37 -6.55
N GLN A 137 0.40 -14.79 -7.62
CA GLN A 137 1.81 -14.81 -7.95
C GLN A 137 2.28 -13.42 -8.38
N THR A 138 3.45 -13.04 -7.89
CA THR A 138 4.20 -11.87 -8.33
C THR A 138 5.59 -12.32 -8.76
N LYS A 139 6.02 -11.95 -9.95
CA LYS A 139 7.37 -12.17 -10.44
C LYS A 139 8.00 -10.84 -10.82
N VAL A 140 9.18 -10.58 -10.29
CA VAL A 140 9.96 -9.38 -10.62
C VAL A 140 10.64 -9.60 -11.97
N LEU A 141 10.47 -8.65 -12.88
CA LEU A 141 11.14 -8.68 -14.19
C LEU A 141 12.47 -7.95 -14.10
N GLU A 142 13.34 -8.19 -15.08
CA GLU A 142 14.65 -7.54 -15.14
C GLU A 142 14.51 -6.04 -15.41
N GLU A 143 15.56 -5.29 -15.17
CA GLU A 143 15.51 -3.82 -15.26
C GLU A 143 15.40 -3.35 -16.72
N GLU A 144 15.89 -4.18 -17.65
CA GLU A 144 15.87 -3.99 -19.10
C GLU A 144 14.52 -4.32 -19.72
N ASP A 145 13.66 -5.09 -19.05
CA ASP A 145 12.30 -5.40 -19.52
C ASP A 145 11.45 -4.14 -19.64
N GLU A 146 10.48 -4.13 -20.54
CA GLU A 146 9.53 -3.03 -20.70
C GLU A 146 8.65 -2.88 -19.46
N ASP A 147 8.31 -4.00 -18.83
CA ASP A 147 7.45 -4.07 -17.66
C ASP A 147 8.22 -4.20 -16.35
N LEU A 148 7.59 -3.80 -15.25
CA LEU A 148 8.14 -3.94 -13.89
C LEU A 148 8.03 -5.35 -13.35
N LYS A 149 6.85 -5.96 -13.55
CA LYS A 149 6.46 -7.22 -12.93
C LYS A 149 5.42 -7.96 -13.74
N PHE A 150 5.46 -9.26 -13.60
CA PHE A 150 4.38 -10.15 -13.96
C PHE A 150 3.53 -10.44 -12.71
N LEU A 151 2.23 -10.14 -12.80
CA LEU A 151 1.23 -10.38 -11.76
C LEU A 151 0.21 -11.38 -12.27
N ARG A 152 -0.08 -12.40 -11.47
CA ARG A 152 -1.04 -13.44 -11.83
C ARG A 152 -1.93 -13.80 -10.66
N SER A 153 -3.21 -13.98 -10.95
CA SER A 153 -4.21 -14.48 -10.00
C SER A 153 -5.02 -15.58 -10.65
N GLU A 154 -4.99 -16.77 -10.08
CA GLU A 154 -5.85 -17.89 -10.44
C GLU A 154 -6.97 -17.97 -9.41
N LEU A 155 -8.20 -17.69 -9.82
CA LEU A 155 -9.38 -17.66 -8.96
C LEU A 155 -10.33 -18.76 -9.37
N ASN A 156 -10.90 -19.48 -8.41
CA ASN A 156 -11.89 -20.50 -8.64
C ASN A 156 -13.30 -19.92 -8.41
N ILE A 157 -14.04 -19.69 -9.50
CA ILE A 157 -15.44 -19.24 -9.48
C ILE A 157 -16.33 -20.43 -9.12
N PRO A 158 -17.22 -20.31 -8.11
CA PRO A 158 -18.12 -21.40 -7.74
C PRO A 158 -19.07 -21.78 -8.89
N PHE A 159 -19.26 -23.08 -9.09
CA PHE A 159 -20.18 -23.64 -10.09
C PHE A 159 -21.18 -24.59 -9.42
N LYS A 160 -22.47 -24.20 -9.38
CA LYS A 160 -23.54 -24.89 -8.65
C LYS A 160 -24.36 -25.86 -9.52
N ARG A 161 -23.99 -26.04 -10.80
CA ARG A 161 -24.65 -26.91 -11.78
C ARG A 161 -26.09 -26.53 -12.09
N GLY A 162 -26.41 -25.25 -12.07
CA GLY A 162 -27.68 -24.77 -12.59
C GLY A 162 -27.68 -24.68 -14.12
N ALA A 163 -28.88 -24.73 -14.71
CA ALA A 163 -29.05 -24.60 -16.17
C ALA A 163 -28.52 -23.25 -16.70
N SER A 164 -28.56 -22.24 -15.88
CA SER A 164 -27.90 -20.93 -16.11
C SER A 164 -27.43 -20.37 -14.79
N GLU A 165 -26.15 -20.03 -14.70
CA GLU A 165 -25.52 -19.47 -13.51
C GLU A 165 -24.79 -18.17 -13.87
N THR A 166 -24.91 -17.18 -13.00
CA THR A 166 -24.20 -15.91 -13.11
C THR A 166 -23.35 -15.73 -11.86
N PHE A 167 -22.09 -15.39 -12.07
CA PHE A 167 -21.18 -14.95 -11.01
C PHE A 167 -20.93 -13.46 -11.19
N ALA A 168 -21.50 -12.67 -10.30
CA ALA A 168 -21.42 -11.21 -10.32
C ALA A 168 -20.17 -10.74 -9.59
N MET A 169 -19.41 -9.92 -10.25
CA MET A 169 -18.20 -9.26 -9.75
C MET A 169 -18.27 -7.76 -10.00
N LYS A 170 -17.58 -7.04 -9.19
CA LYS A 170 -17.24 -5.65 -9.45
C LYS A 170 -15.76 -5.54 -9.76
N MET A 171 -15.41 -4.80 -10.80
CA MET A 171 -14.04 -4.45 -11.13
C MET A 171 -13.83 -2.97 -10.80
N TYR A 172 -12.82 -2.68 -9.99
CA TYR A 172 -12.34 -1.33 -9.74
C TYR A 172 -11.08 -1.11 -10.56
N LEU A 173 -11.06 -0.04 -11.37
CA LEU A 173 -9.89 0.38 -12.15
C LEU A 173 -9.64 1.86 -11.88
N GLY A 174 -8.73 2.16 -10.99
CA GLY A 174 -8.57 3.55 -10.59
C GLY A 174 -7.47 3.84 -9.59
N PRO A 175 -7.48 5.08 -9.07
CA PRO A 175 -6.46 5.56 -8.15
C PRO A 175 -6.52 4.87 -6.78
N ASN A 176 -5.34 4.72 -6.16
CA ASN A 176 -5.21 4.25 -4.78
C ASN A 176 -5.61 5.36 -3.79
N GLU A 177 -6.85 5.85 -3.95
CA GLU A 177 -7.45 6.84 -3.06
C GLU A 177 -8.24 6.13 -1.97
N PHE A 178 -7.87 6.32 -0.73
CA PHE A 178 -8.42 5.55 0.38
C PHE A 178 -9.94 5.60 0.50
N ASN A 179 -10.57 6.77 0.38
CA ASN A 179 -12.03 6.89 0.55
C ASN A 179 -12.77 6.13 -0.56
N ARG A 180 -12.24 6.16 -1.79
CA ARG A 180 -12.80 5.42 -2.92
C ARG A 180 -12.64 3.92 -2.73
N LEU A 181 -11.45 3.47 -2.35
CA LEU A 181 -11.18 2.06 -2.08
C LEU A 181 -12.03 1.51 -0.92
N GLN A 182 -12.19 2.32 0.14
CA GLN A 182 -13.05 1.94 1.27
C GLN A 182 -14.53 1.78 0.86
N ALA A 183 -15.00 2.59 -0.08
CA ALA A 183 -16.36 2.48 -0.63
C ALA A 183 -16.48 1.31 -1.61
N ALA A 184 -15.43 0.98 -2.36
CA ALA A 184 -15.44 -0.04 -3.39
C ALA A 184 -15.52 -1.47 -2.83
N GLY A 185 -14.86 -1.76 -1.71
CA GLY A 185 -14.87 -3.10 -1.14
C GLY A 185 -14.41 -3.18 0.31
N PRO A 186 -14.74 -4.28 1.02
CA PRO A 186 -14.36 -4.45 2.42
C PRO A 186 -12.84 -4.51 2.54
N ASP A 187 -12.27 -3.61 3.36
CA ASP A 187 -10.83 -3.49 3.61
C ASP A 187 -9.95 -3.29 2.36
N LEU A 188 -10.55 -2.95 1.20
CA LEU A 188 -9.78 -2.75 -0.03
C LEU A 188 -8.77 -1.59 0.11
N ALA A 189 -9.05 -0.60 0.95
CA ALA A 189 -8.12 0.48 1.24
C ALA A 189 -6.81 0.04 1.91
N GLU A 190 -6.72 -1.22 2.39
CA GLU A 190 -5.50 -1.80 2.94
C GLU A 190 -4.42 -2.11 1.88
N ILE A 191 -4.77 -2.08 0.59
CA ILE A 191 -3.77 -2.17 -0.49
C ILE A 191 -2.82 -0.96 -0.50
N ILE A 192 -3.24 0.19 0.08
CA ILE A 192 -2.37 1.34 0.24
C ILE A 192 -1.34 1.04 1.35
N PRO A 193 -0.05 0.99 1.04
CA PRO A 193 0.97 0.50 1.96
C PRO A 193 1.36 1.53 3.02
N TYR A 194 0.40 2.04 3.78
CA TYR A 194 0.63 2.95 4.92
C TYR A 194 1.43 2.31 6.07
N GLY A 195 1.76 1.04 5.95
CA GLY A 195 2.45 0.24 6.96
C GLY A 195 1.50 -0.58 7.82
N ARG A 196 2.06 -1.65 8.40
CA ARG A 196 1.39 -2.51 9.38
C ARG A 196 1.76 -2.09 10.80
N SER A 197 1.06 -2.60 11.80
CA SER A 197 1.36 -2.36 13.21
C SER A 197 1.21 -0.86 13.59
N ILE A 198 2.06 -0.36 14.47
CA ILE A 198 1.99 1.00 15.03
C ILE A 198 2.09 2.10 13.96
N PHE A 199 2.89 1.88 12.91
CA PHE A 199 3.07 2.88 11.84
C PHE A 199 1.79 3.05 11.00
N GLY A 200 1.16 1.94 10.64
CA GLY A 200 -0.13 1.96 9.95
C GLY A 200 -1.24 2.59 10.79
N THR A 201 -1.25 2.31 12.10
CA THR A 201 -2.21 2.91 13.03
C THR A 201 -2.04 4.43 13.11
N ILE A 202 -0.79 4.92 13.22
CA ILE A 202 -0.50 6.36 13.22
C ILE A 202 -0.94 7.00 11.90
N ASN A 203 -0.67 6.36 10.76
CA ASN A 203 -1.08 6.87 9.46
C ASN A 203 -2.59 6.94 9.30
N ARG A 204 -3.32 5.88 9.65
CA ARG A 204 -4.78 5.82 9.49
C ARG A 204 -5.54 6.74 10.44
N TRP A 205 -5.09 6.86 11.69
CA TRP A 205 -5.86 7.56 12.73
C TRP A 205 -5.37 8.97 13.04
N ILE A 206 -4.13 9.32 12.67
CA ILE A 206 -3.54 10.63 12.99
C ILE A 206 -3.16 11.39 11.72
N ILE A 207 -2.22 10.85 10.93
CA ILE A 207 -1.62 11.59 9.80
C ILE A 207 -2.67 11.86 8.73
N ARG A 208 -3.36 10.83 8.30
CA ARG A 208 -4.32 10.92 7.22
C ARG A 208 -5.56 11.79 7.54
N PRO A 209 -6.25 11.63 8.68
CA PRO A 209 -7.34 12.55 9.03
C PRO A 209 -6.89 14.00 9.11
N THR A 210 -5.69 14.24 9.64
CA THR A 210 -5.10 15.59 9.69
C THR A 210 -4.80 16.12 8.29
N PHE A 211 -4.22 15.29 7.43
CA PHE A 211 -3.96 15.61 6.03
C PHE A 211 -5.25 15.92 5.27
N ASN A 212 -6.25 15.06 5.36
CA ASN A 212 -7.55 15.25 4.70
C ASN A 212 -8.25 16.53 5.18
N PHE A 213 -8.18 16.83 6.47
CA PHE A 213 -8.71 18.07 7.00
C PHE A 213 -8.00 19.30 6.42
N LEU A 214 -6.67 19.29 6.39
CA LEU A 214 -5.89 20.41 5.86
C LEU A 214 -6.10 20.60 4.35
N SER A 215 -6.18 19.52 3.59
CA SER A 215 -6.36 19.58 2.13
C SER A 215 -7.72 20.15 1.69
N GLN A 216 -8.72 20.14 2.57
CA GLN A 216 -10.01 20.80 2.29
C GLN A 216 -9.92 22.33 2.24
N PHE A 217 -8.97 22.91 2.99
CA PHE A 217 -8.81 24.36 3.10
C PHE A 217 -7.65 24.90 2.27
N VAL A 218 -6.72 24.05 1.90
CA VAL A 218 -5.47 24.44 1.25
C VAL A 218 -5.35 23.74 -0.10
N GLY A 219 -5.42 24.50 -1.18
CA GLY A 219 -5.37 23.97 -2.54
C GLY A 219 -3.97 23.51 -3.01
N SER A 220 -2.88 23.84 -2.28
CA SER A 220 -1.51 23.45 -2.62
C SER A 220 -1.01 22.34 -1.71
N MET A 221 -0.71 21.16 -2.27
CA MET A 221 -0.22 20.01 -1.51
C MET A 221 1.11 20.29 -0.82
N GLY A 222 2.00 21.10 -1.41
CA GLY A 222 3.24 21.51 -0.76
C GLY A 222 3.00 22.34 0.52
N VAL A 223 2.02 23.25 0.50
CA VAL A 223 1.62 24.01 1.70
C VAL A 223 0.99 23.08 2.74
N VAL A 224 0.19 22.10 2.32
CA VAL A 224 -0.38 21.07 3.22
C VAL A 224 0.74 20.32 3.95
N ILE A 225 1.80 19.92 3.25
CA ILE A 225 2.97 19.25 3.85
C ILE A 225 3.62 20.15 4.91
N LEU A 226 3.83 21.44 4.61
CA LEU A 226 4.43 22.39 5.56
C LEU A 226 3.57 22.54 6.82
N ILE A 227 2.25 22.71 6.66
CA ILE A 227 1.33 22.85 7.78
C ILE A 227 1.26 21.54 8.57
N LEU A 228 1.16 20.38 7.92
CA LEU A 228 1.18 19.07 8.57
C LEU A 228 2.45 18.89 9.41
N THR A 229 3.61 19.26 8.85
CA THR A 229 4.89 19.22 9.56
C THR A 229 4.88 20.13 10.79
N LEU A 230 4.32 21.34 10.66
CA LEU A 230 4.19 22.29 11.79
C LEU A 230 3.27 21.72 12.86
N VAL A 231 2.11 21.17 12.51
CA VAL A 231 1.15 20.54 13.43
C VAL A 231 1.82 19.40 14.20
N VAL A 232 2.51 18.49 13.51
CA VAL A 232 3.24 17.38 14.15
C VAL A 232 4.30 17.91 15.12
N LYS A 233 5.07 18.94 14.74
CA LYS A 233 6.06 19.56 15.61
C LYS A 233 5.44 20.26 16.82
N LEU A 234 4.31 20.93 16.65
CA LEU A 234 3.60 21.58 17.76
C LEU A 234 3.07 20.56 18.77
N VAL A 235 2.49 19.46 18.29
CA VAL A 235 2.03 18.36 19.15
C VAL A 235 3.18 17.73 19.94
N LEU A 236 4.35 17.59 19.33
CA LEU A 236 5.54 17.02 19.95
C LEU A 236 6.34 18.05 20.78
N TYR A 237 6.02 19.35 20.66
CA TYR A 237 6.79 20.42 21.29
C TYR A 237 6.95 20.27 22.82
N PRO A 238 5.87 19.99 23.61
CA PRO A 238 6.01 19.88 25.06
C PRO A 238 6.96 18.73 25.47
N LEU A 239 6.98 17.65 24.69
CA LEU A 239 7.88 16.54 24.90
C LEU A 239 9.32 16.94 24.54
N THR A 240 9.51 17.50 23.35
CA THR A 240 10.81 17.96 22.84
C THR A 240 11.42 19.02 23.75
N TYR A 241 10.60 19.95 24.27
CA TYR A 241 11.06 20.98 25.21
C TYR A 241 11.67 20.38 26.50
N LYS A 242 10.96 19.45 27.15
CA LYS A 242 11.47 18.79 28.36
C LYS A 242 12.81 18.09 28.12
N MET A 243 12.98 17.55 26.93
CA MET A 243 14.18 16.81 26.54
C MET A 243 15.35 17.73 26.22
N LEU A 244 15.11 18.83 25.49
CA LEU A 244 16.11 19.87 25.26
C LEU A 244 16.58 20.51 26.57
N TYR A 245 15.66 20.70 27.51
CA TYR A 245 15.99 21.19 28.84
C TYR A 245 16.91 20.21 29.61
N SER A 246 16.62 18.90 29.54
CA SER A 246 17.47 17.87 30.13
C SER A 246 18.86 17.82 29.46
N GLN A 247 18.92 17.94 28.13
CA GLN A 247 20.18 18.01 27.38
C GLN A 247 21.03 19.25 27.78
N SER A 248 20.37 20.39 27.91
CA SER A 248 21.04 21.64 28.34
C SER A 248 21.66 21.49 29.73
N LYS A 249 20.94 20.86 30.68
CA LYS A 249 21.49 20.51 31.99
C LYS A 249 22.69 19.60 31.90
N MET A 250 22.64 18.53 31.07
CA MET A 250 23.79 17.67 30.85
C MET A 250 24.97 18.43 30.24
N GLY A 251 24.72 19.35 29.32
CA GLY A 251 25.74 20.23 28.75
C GLY A 251 26.46 21.05 29.80
N ALA A 252 25.71 21.62 30.76
CA ALA A 252 26.23 22.38 31.86
C ALA A 252 27.11 21.58 32.86
N LEU A 253 26.92 20.24 32.90
CA LEU A 253 27.71 19.34 33.75
C LEU A 253 29.03 18.88 33.09
N LYS A 254 29.27 19.15 31.82
CA LYS A 254 30.50 18.76 31.11
C LYS A 254 31.80 19.17 31.84
N PRO A 255 31.97 20.40 32.36
CA PRO A 255 33.19 20.74 33.09
C PRO A 255 33.42 19.94 34.37
N ARG A 256 32.32 19.59 35.09
CA ARG A 256 32.43 18.74 36.28
C ARG A 256 32.77 17.29 35.91
N LEU A 257 32.24 16.77 34.81
CA LEU A 257 32.59 15.46 34.25
C LEU A 257 34.09 15.39 33.82
N ALA A 258 34.60 16.47 33.24
CA ALA A 258 36.04 16.56 32.92
C ALA A 258 36.91 16.50 34.18
N GLY A 259 36.55 17.23 35.24
CA GLY A 259 37.25 17.14 36.52
C GLY A 259 37.20 15.79 37.21
N LEU A 260 36.09 15.01 37.04
CA LEU A 260 36.02 13.62 37.52
C LEU A 260 36.98 12.69 36.77
N LYS A 261 37.12 12.88 35.45
CA LYS A 261 38.09 12.12 34.66
C LYS A 261 39.53 12.44 35.05
N GLU A 262 39.86 13.70 35.31
CA GLU A 262 41.19 14.09 35.79
C GLU A 262 41.48 13.52 37.16
N LYS A 263 40.47 13.46 38.07
CA LYS A 263 40.61 12.97 39.43
C LYS A 263 40.84 11.45 39.56
N HIS A 264 40.19 10.69 38.69
CA HIS A 264 40.20 9.23 38.74
C HIS A 264 41.05 8.56 37.66
N GLY A 265 41.64 9.35 36.71
CA GLY A 265 42.54 8.86 35.69
C GLY A 265 41.93 7.71 34.86
N ASP A 266 42.63 6.57 34.83
CA ASP A 266 42.25 5.40 34.02
C ASP A 266 41.26 4.45 34.74
N ASP A 267 40.82 4.76 35.97
CA ASP A 267 39.78 3.97 36.65
C ASP A 267 38.40 4.26 36.06
N ALA A 268 38.08 3.56 34.96
CA ALA A 268 36.81 3.68 34.25
C ALA A 268 35.57 3.39 35.12
N GLN A 269 35.69 2.46 36.10
CA GLN A 269 34.60 2.11 36.99
C GLN A 269 34.29 3.19 38.01
N ALA A 270 35.33 3.81 38.60
CA ALA A 270 35.16 4.94 39.52
C ALA A 270 34.53 6.16 38.78
N VAL A 271 35.07 6.49 37.60
CA VAL A 271 34.50 7.57 36.73
C VAL A 271 33.03 7.31 36.39
N GLN A 272 32.67 6.09 36.03
CA GLN A 272 31.29 5.75 35.71
C GLN A 272 30.36 5.85 36.91
N MET A 273 30.77 5.33 38.07
CA MET A 273 29.96 5.43 39.29
C MET A 273 29.75 6.87 39.75
N GLU A 274 30.82 7.69 39.76
CA GLU A 274 30.69 9.10 40.13
C GLU A 274 29.88 9.92 39.10
N THR A 275 30.02 9.62 37.83
CA THR A 275 29.19 10.20 36.77
C THR A 275 27.70 9.92 37.02
N MET A 276 27.37 8.66 37.36
CA MET A 276 25.97 8.28 37.66
C MET A 276 25.46 8.96 38.94
N LYS A 277 26.30 9.14 39.96
CA LYS A 277 25.94 9.91 41.17
C LYS A 277 25.67 11.38 40.82
N LEU A 278 26.56 11.99 40.03
CA LEU A 278 26.42 13.36 39.59
C LEU A 278 25.12 13.58 38.81
N TYR A 279 24.79 12.67 37.90
CA TYR A 279 23.52 12.75 37.14
C TYR A 279 22.29 12.64 38.06
N ARG A 280 22.32 11.75 39.06
CA ARG A 280 21.22 11.63 40.05
C ARG A 280 21.11 12.88 40.92
N GLU A 281 22.21 13.45 41.38
CA GLU A 281 22.24 14.66 42.20
C GLU A 281 21.59 15.87 41.48
N PHE A 282 21.85 16.00 40.18
CA PHE A 282 21.30 17.09 39.38
C PHE A 282 19.96 16.73 38.72
N GLY A 283 19.39 15.55 38.98
CA GLY A 283 18.11 15.10 38.42
C GLY A 283 18.13 14.99 36.89
N VAL A 284 19.28 14.58 36.32
CA VAL A 284 19.46 14.41 34.88
C VAL A 284 19.60 12.93 34.54
N SER A 285 18.88 12.48 33.50
CA SER A 285 18.99 11.13 33.01
C SER A 285 19.93 11.05 31.79
N PRO A 286 20.91 10.14 31.77
CA PRO A 286 21.75 9.93 30.60
C PRO A 286 20.97 9.51 29.35
N LEU A 287 19.80 8.85 29.56
CA LEU A 287 18.87 8.49 28.47
C LEU A 287 18.06 9.70 27.95
N GLY A 288 18.05 10.83 28.70
CA GLY A 288 17.31 12.03 28.32
C GLY A 288 17.71 12.62 26.97
N GLY A 289 18.96 12.36 26.52
CA GLY A 289 19.49 12.86 25.25
C GLY A 289 18.98 12.10 24.01
N CYS A 290 18.74 10.80 24.09
CA CYS A 290 18.31 9.99 22.95
C CYS A 290 16.78 9.73 22.94
N MET A 291 16.09 9.93 24.05
CA MET A 291 14.66 9.70 24.20
C MET A 291 13.81 10.45 23.15
N PRO A 292 14.11 11.72 22.73
CA PRO A 292 13.38 12.40 21.66
C PRO A 292 13.34 11.58 20.38
N VAL A 293 14.48 11.09 19.97
CA VAL A 293 14.63 10.32 18.72
C VAL A 293 13.75 9.06 18.79
N VAL A 294 13.82 8.32 19.90
CA VAL A 294 13.05 7.07 20.07
C VAL A 294 11.54 7.30 20.01
N ILE A 295 11.03 8.37 20.64
CA ILE A 295 9.59 8.67 20.63
C ILE A 295 9.15 9.26 19.28
N GLN A 296 10.02 9.98 18.60
CA GLN A 296 9.73 10.60 17.31
C GLN A 296 9.86 9.63 16.14
N MET A 297 10.68 8.57 16.25
CA MET A 297 10.88 7.57 15.21
C MET A 297 9.58 6.98 14.66
N PRO A 298 8.59 6.53 15.47
CA PRO A 298 7.35 5.98 14.95
C PRO A 298 6.60 6.95 14.04
N ILE A 299 6.61 8.25 14.36
CA ILE A 299 5.95 9.29 13.55
C ILE A 299 6.70 9.51 12.24
N TRP A 300 8.03 9.53 12.27
CA TRP A 300 8.84 9.67 11.07
C TRP A 300 8.68 8.48 10.12
N PHE A 301 8.67 7.26 10.64
CA PHE A 301 8.43 6.08 9.82
C PHE A 301 7.01 6.06 9.26
N ALA A 302 6.02 6.54 10.02
CA ALA A 302 4.66 6.69 9.53
C ALA A 302 4.61 7.69 8.36
N LEU A 303 5.20 8.88 8.49
CA LEU A 303 5.28 9.88 7.43
C LEU A 303 6.09 9.38 6.22
N TYR A 304 7.21 8.70 6.45
CA TYR A 304 8.01 8.11 5.39
C TYR A 304 7.22 7.09 4.55
N ARG A 305 6.28 6.37 5.17
CA ARG A 305 5.36 5.47 4.46
C ARG A 305 4.18 6.20 3.82
N PHE A 306 3.71 7.27 4.44
CA PHE A 306 2.55 8.03 4.00
C PHE A 306 2.78 8.76 2.68
N PHE A 307 3.86 9.53 2.59
CA PHE A 307 4.10 10.40 1.43
C PHE A 307 4.22 9.64 0.11
N PRO A 308 5.01 8.56 -0.01
CA PRO A 308 5.15 7.86 -1.27
C PRO A 308 3.94 7.00 -1.66
N ALA A 309 3.09 6.68 -0.69
CA ALA A 309 1.88 5.88 -0.91
C ALA A 309 0.64 6.74 -1.24
N SER A 310 0.73 8.05 -1.07
CA SER A 310 -0.41 8.97 -1.24
C SER A 310 -0.42 9.55 -2.65
N ILE A 311 -1.44 9.19 -3.42
CA ILE A 311 -1.62 9.65 -4.82
C ILE A 311 -1.81 11.16 -4.93
N GLU A 312 -2.24 11.83 -3.86
CA GLU A 312 -2.48 13.27 -3.82
C GLU A 312 -1.22 14.10 -4.09
N PHE A 313 -0.03 13.52 -3.95
CA PHE A 313 1.25 14.17 -4.26
C PHE A 313 1.71 13.95 -5.69
N ARG A 314 1.11 12.98 -6.39
CA ARG A 314 1.47 12.67 -7.77
C ARG A 314 1.12 13.83 -8.70
N LEU A 315 2.11 14.29 -9.47
CA LEU A 315 2.01 15.45 -10.37
C LEU A 315 1.62 16.76 -9.65
N ALA A 316 1.65 16.81 -8.32
CA ALA A 316 1.43 18.03 -7.58
C ALA A 316 2.71 18.88 -7.58
N SER A 317 2.63 20.11 -8.08
CA SER A 317 3.77 21.03 -8.14
C SER A 317 3.84 21.93 -6.90
N PHE A 318 5.08 22.25 -6.47
CA PHE A 318 5.30 23.22 -5.40
C PHE A 318 6.68 23.90 -5.54
N LEU A 319 6.70 25.23 -5.58
CA LEU A 319 7.90 26.04 -5.81
C LEU A 319 8.61 25.63 -7.12
N TRP A 320 9.81 25.04 -6.98
CA TRP A 320 10.59 24.55 -8.12
C TRP A 320 10.32 23.09 -8.48
N SER A 321 9.66 22.34 -7.59
CA SER A 321 9.30 20.94 -7.84
C SER A 321 8.08 20.85 -8.75
N THR A 322 8.19 20.08 -9.81
CA THR A 322 7.11 19.82 -10.76
C THR A 322 6.22 18.67 -10.30
N ASP A 323 6.75 17.77 -9.46
CA ASP A 323 6.07 16.59 -8.95
C ASP A 323 6.59 16.25 -7.55
N LEU A 324 5.71 16.32 -6.54
CA LEU A 324 6.06 16.03 -5.16
C LEU A 324 6.19 14.52 -4.85
N SER A 325 5.78 13.66 -5.78
CA SER A 325 5.91 12.20 -5.62
C SER A 325 7.22 11.63 -6.16
N SER A 326 7.97 12.43 -6.92
CA SER A 326 9.20 12.00 -7.57
C SER A 326 10.38 12.93 -7.26
N TYR A 327 11.59 12.47 -7.57
CA TYR A 327 12.79 13.27 -7.39
C TYR A 327 12.95 14.30 -8.52
N ASP A 328 13.46 15.48 -8.16
CA ASP A 328 13.91 16.52 -9.10
C ASP A 328 15.40 16.44 -9.33
N VAL A 329 15.81 16.48 -10.60
CA VAL A 329 17.22 16.56 -10.99
C VAL A 329 17.58 18.01 -11.21
N ALA A 330 18.32 18.61 -10.28
CA ALA A 330 18.76 20.01 -10.40
C ALA A 330 19.84 20.19 -11.48
N PHE A 331 20.76 19.23 -11.61
CA PHE A 331 21.81 19.18 -12.63
C PHE A 331 22.41 17.78 -12.74
N TYR A 332 22.94 17.45 -13.90
CA TYR A 332 23.70 16.23 -14.13
C TYR A 332 25.20 16.54 -14.03
N LEU A 333 25.92 15.75 -13.26
CA LEU A 333 27.39 15.78 -13.29
C LEU A 333 27.87 15.01 -14.53
N PRO A 334 28.92 15.50 -15.23
CA PRO A 334 29.45 14.86 -16.43
C PRO A 334 30.26 13.57 -16.13
N PHE A 335 30.24 13.10 -14.88
CA PHE A 335 30.93 11.90 -14.41
C PHE A 335 30.09 11.20 -13.35
N GLU A 336 30.12 9.88 -13.37
CA GLU A 336 29.53 9.07 -12.31
C GLU A 336 30.41 9.10 -11.07
N ILE A 337 29.81 9.33 -9.91
CA ILE A 337 30.49 9.21 -8.62
C ILE A 337 30.36 7.74 -8.21
N PRO A 338 31.48 6.99 -8.07
CA PRO A 338 31.46 5.58 -7.72
C PRO A 338 30.93 5.32 -6.31
#